data_b193220b3bf782c36c3265b5958b6542
#
_entry.id   b193220b3bf782c36c3265b5958b6542
#
_cell.length_a   1.000
_cell.length_b   1.000
_cell.length_c   1.000
_cell.angle_alpha   90.00
_cell.angle_beta   90.00
_cell.angle_gamma   90.00
#
_symmetry.space_group_name_H-M   'P 1'
#
loop_
_entity.id
_entity.type
_entity.pdbx_description
1 polymer ?
#
loop_
_entity_poly.entity_id
_entity_poly.type
_entity_poly.pdbx_seq_one_letter_code
_entity_poly.pdbx_strand_id
1 'polypeptide(L)'
;TLDRSSAASDVYKRQLETIRYYEKVGLLPGPPRSSNGYRVYSPELVQRLQFILRARDLGYAMDEIRSLLSLTDTGAQTCAEVMARTELHLEDVRRRIADLQKIEVTLATTLARCTGDDVAECPILEALQFLPHQGN
;
A
#
# COMPACT_ATOMS: atom_id res chain seq x y z
N THR A 1 -13.82 10.91 -26.78
CA THR A 1 -13.86 9.73 -26.51
C THR A 1 -12.72 8.93 -26.98
N LEU A 2 -12.42 8.87 -28.24
CA LEU A 2 -11.30 8.11 -28.64
C LEU A 2 -10.04 8.56 -28.04
N ASP A 3 -10.03 9.78 -27.68
CA ASP A 3 -8.88 10.32 -27.17
C ASP A 3 -8.66 10.14 -25.78
N ARG A 4 -9.41 9.33 -25.20
CA ARG A 4 -9.05 8.93 -23.93
C ARG A 4 -7.83 8.15 -24.02
N SER A 5 -7.00 8.67 -24.59
CA SER A 5 -5.64 8.37 -24.79
C SER A 5 -5.15 7.08 -24.17
N SER A 6 -3.96 6.69 -24.48
CA SER A 6 -3.31 5.53 -23.90
C SER A 6 -3.24 5.62 -22.39
N ALA A 7 -3.19 6.81 -21.82
CA ALA A 7 -3.12 6.98 -20.38
C ALA A 7 -4.36 6.45 -19.67
N ALA A 8 -5.56 6.78 -20.19
CA ALA A 8 -6.79 6.28 -19.61
C ALA A 8 -6.91 4.77 -19.77
N SER A 9 -6.47 4.26 -20.91
CA SER A 9 -6.46 2.82 -21.17
C SER A 9 -5.52 2.09 -20.21
N ASP A 10 -4.36 2.69 -19.91
CA ASP A 10 -3.40 2.11 -18.99
C ASP A 10 -3.94 2.08 -17.57
N VAL A 11 -4.64 3.13 -17.15
CA VAL A 11 -5.28 3.17 -15.84
C VAL A 11 -6.32 2.05 -15.73
N TYR A 12 -7.14 1.87 -16.75
CA TYR A 12 -8.14 0.82 -16.78
C TYR A 12 -7.50 -0.57 -16.67
N LYS A 13 -6.43 -0.80 -17.41
CA LYS A 13 -5.71 -2.08 -17.36
C LYS A 13 -5.14 -2.35 -15.97
N ARG A 14 -4.60 -1.32 -15.30
CA ARG A 14 -4.07 -1.47 -13.94
C ARG A 14 -5.17 -1.84 -12.96
N GLN A 15 -6.35 -1.25 -13.11
CA GLN A 15 -7.48 -1.59 -12.26
C GLN A 15 -7.91 -3.03 -12.44
N LEU A 16 -7.95 -3.52 -13.67
CA LEU A 16 -8.27 -4.91 -13.95
C LEU A 16 -7.24 -5.86 -13.35
N GLU A 17 -5.96 -5.55 -13.47
CA GLU A 17 -4.89 -6.34 -12.89
C GLU A 17 -4.99 -6.38 -11.38
N THR A 18 -5.31 -5.25 -10.76
CA THR A 18 -5.50 -5.14 -9.31
C THR A 18 -6.64 -6.03 -8.86
N ILE A 19 -7.77 -5.99 -9.56
CA ILE A 19 -8.93 -6.83 -9.24
C ILE A 19 -8.57 -8.31 -9.35
N ARG A 20 -7.91 -8.69 -10.42
CA ARG A 20 -7.48 -10.07 -10.62
C ARG A 20 -6.51 -10.53 -9.54
N TYR A 21 -5.62 -9.65 -9.11
CA TYR A 21 -4.69 -9.96 -8.03
C TYR A 21 -5.44 -10.22 -6.74
N TYR A 22 -6.42 -9.37 -6.39
CA TYR A 22 -7.19 -9.58 -5.17
C TYR A 22 -8.07 -10.82 -5.23
N GLU A 23 -8.54 -11.20 -6.40
CA GLU A 23 -9.23 -12.48 -6.57
C GLU A 23 -8.28 -13.65 -6.34
N LYS A 24 -7.07 -13.54 -6.88
CA LYS A 24 -6.05 -14.59 -6.77
C LYS A 24 -5.64 -14.83 -5.32
N VAL A 25 -5.47 -13.76 -4.54
CA VAL A 25 -5.07 -13.90 -3.13
C VAL A 25 -6.24 -14.12 -2.19
N GLY A 26 -7.46 -14.19 -2.71
CA GLY A 26 -8.62 -14.56 -1.91
C GLY A 26 -9.29 -13.44 -1.16
N LEU A 27 -8.95 -12.18 -1.46
CA LEU A 27 -9.61 -11.03 -0.84
C LEU A 27 -10.95 -10.70 -1.50
N LEU A 28 -11.07 -10.99 -2.79
CA LEU A 28 -12.31 -10.82 -3.54
C LEU A 28 -12.76 -12.18 -4.04
N PRO A 29 -14.07 -12.50 -3.95
CA PRO A 29 -14.57 -13.67 -4.63
C PRO A 29 -14.53 -13.43 -6.14
N GLY A 30 -14.30 -14.48 -6.91
CA GLY A 30 -14.37 -14.37 -8.36
C GLY A 30 -15.79 -13.99 -8.77
N PRO A 31 -15.98 -12.97 -9.60
CA PRO A 31 -17.33 -12.56 -9.98
C PRO A 31 -17.97 -13.62 -10.87
N PRO A 32 -19.28 -13.82 -10.74
CA PRO A 32 -19.98 -14.71 -11.66
C PRO A 32 -19.89 -14.14 -13.08
N ARG A 33 -19.81 -15.01 -14.04
CA ARG A 33 -19.79 -14.60 -15.44
C ARG A 33 -21.20 -14.59 -16.00
N SER A 34 -21.47 -13.63 -16.87
CA SER A 34 -22.74 -13.60 -17.60
C SER A 34 -22.78 -14.76 -18.61
N SER A 35 -23.91 -14.96 -19.23
CA SER A 35 -24.06 -15.98 -20.26
C SER A 35 -23.11 -15.77 -21.44
N ASN A 36 -22.61 -14.54 -21.62
CA ASN A 36 -21.65 -14.23 -22.67
C ASN A 36 -20.21 -14.42 -22.23
N GLY A 37 -19.96 -14.90 -21.04
CA GLY A 37 -18.62 -15.08 -20.54
C GLY A 37 -17.96 -13.86 -19.93
N TYR A 38 -18.66 -12.73 -19.88
CA TYR A 38 -18.13 -11.52 -19.27
C TYR A 38 -18.27 -11.55 -17.76
N ARG A 39 -17.33 -10.89 -17.06
CA ARG A 39 -17.40 -10.78 -15.62
C ARG A 39 -18.51 -9.81 -15.22
N VAL A 40 -19.26 -10.19 -14.20
CA VAL A 40 -20.33 -9.37 -13.66
C VAL A 40 -19.97 -8.96 -12.25
N TYR A 41 -19.93 -7.65 -12.00
CA TYR A 41 -19.58 -7.12 -10.69
C TYR A 41 -20.83 -6.59 -10.00
N SER A 42 -21.21 -7.23 -8.89
CA SER A 42 -22.33 -6.81 -8.09
C SER A 42 -21.98 -5.56 -7.28
N PRO A 43 -22.97 -4.80 -6.80
CA PRO A 43 -22.69 -3.68 -5.92
C PRO A 43 -21.92 -4.08 -4.67
N GLU A 44 -22.19 -5.26 -4.13
CA GLU A 44 -21.49 -5.76 -2.95
C GLU A 44 -20.02 -6.01 -3.25
N LEU A 45 -19.73 -6.55 -4.41
CA LEU A 45 -18.36 -6.79 -4.82
C LEU A 45 -17.60 -5.48 -5.02
N VAL A 46 -18.26 -4.49 -5.60
CA VAL A 46 -17.68 -3.16 -5.78
C VAL A 46 -17.38 -2.52 -4.44
N GLN A 47 -18.30 -2.62 -3.49
CA GLN A 47 -18.09 -2.09 -2.15
C GLN A 47 -16.91 -2.75 -1.45
N ARG A 48 -16.79 -4.07 -1.60
CA ARG A 48 -15.66 -4.81 -1.03
C ARG A 48 -14.34 -4.37 -1.64
N LEU A 49 -14.31 -4.17 -2.95
CA LEU A 49 -13.12 -3.67 -3.62
C LEU A 49 -12.75 -2.27 -3.12
N GLN A 50 -13.73 -1.37 -3.00
CA GLN A 50 -13.50 -0.03 -2.47
C GLN A 50 -12.95 -0.07 -1.06
N PHE A 51 -13.47 -0.96 -0.23
CA PHE A 51 -12.95 -1.16 1.13
C PHE A 51 -11.47 -1.53 1.10
N ILE A 52 -11.11 -2.49 0.27
CA ILE A 52 -9.72 -2.95 0.14
C ILE A 52 -8.82 -1.80 -0.31
N LEU A 53 -9.23 -1.07 -1.32
CA LEU A 53 -8.43 0.03 -1.85
C LEU A 53 -8.23 1.14 -0.83
N ARG A 54 -9.27 1.50 -0.09
CA ARG A 54 -9.17 2.52 0.96
C ARG A 54 -8.27 2.07 2.10
N ALA A 55 -8.38 0.81 2.50
CA ALA A 55 -7.52 0.27 3.55
C ALA A 55 -6.06 0.27 3.10
N ARG A 56 -5.79 -0.06 1.83
CA ARG A 56 -4.45 0.02 1.27
C ARG A 56 -3.90 1.45 1.30
N ASP A 57 -4.75 2.41 0.95
CA ASP A 57 -4.35 3.82 0.96
C ASP A 57 -3.99 4.28 2.38
N LEU A 58 -4.64 3.72 3.38
CA LEU A 58 -4.34 4.02 4.78
C LEU A 58 -3.13 3.23 5.31
N GLY A 59 -2.52 2.41 4.47
CA GLY A 59 -1.29 1.72 4.84
C GLY A 59 -1.48 0.37 5.51
N TYR A 60 -2.70 -0.17 5.53
CA TYR A 60 -2.90 -1.51 6.07
C TYR A 60 -2.24 -2.56 5.18
N ALA A 61 -1.60 -3.53 5.80
CA ALA A 61 -1.02 -4.66 5.08
C ALA A 61 -2.12 -5.63 4.63
N MET A 62 -1.82 -6.48 3.66
CA MET A 62 -2.80 -7.42 3.12
C MET A 62 -3.41 -8.33 4.19
N ASP A 63 -2.59 -8.82 5.12
CA ASP A 63 -3.08 -9.66 6.20
C ASP A 63 -4.01 -8.91 7.14
N GLU A 64 -3.73 -7.65 7.39
CA GLU A 64 -4.59 -6.79 8.20
C GLU A 64 -5.92 -6.55 7.50
N ILE A 65 -5.90 -6.32 6.20
CA ILE A 65 -7.11 -6.13 5.40
C ILE A 65 -7.95 -7.41 5.42
N ARG A 66 -7.31 -8.55 5.28
CA ARG A 66 -8.00 -9.84 5.35
C ARG A 66 -8.71 -10.02 6.69
N SER A 67 -8.04 -9.65 7.78
CA SER A 67 -8.63 -9.71 9.11
C SER A 67 -9.84 -8.78 9.26
N LEU A 68 -9.72 -7.55 8.75
CA LEU A 68 -10.82 -6.59 8.79
C LEU A 68 -12.03 -7.08 7.98
N LEU A 69 -11.78 -7.64 6.80
CA LEU A 69 -12.84 -8.20 5.97
C LEU A 69 -13.51 -9.39 6.65
N SER A 70 -12.73 -10.21 7.33
CA SER A 70 -13.27 -11.35 8.09
C SER A 70 -14.26 -10.88 9.16
N LEU A 71 -13.93 -9.80 9.86
CA LEU A 71 -14.84 -9.23 10.85
C LEU A 71 -16.14 -8.74 10.20
N THR A 72 -16.02 -8.13 9.03
CA THR A 72 -17.19 -7.68 8.28
C THR A 72 -18.06 -8.85 7.82
N ASP A 73 -17.42 -9.90 7.30
CA ASP A 73 -18.09 -11.05 6.73
C ASP A 73 -18.85 -11.84 7.79
N THR A 74 -18.31 -11.96 8.99
CA THR A 74 -18.95 -12.73 10.06
C THR A 74 -20.07 -11.95 10.72
N GLY A 75 -20.13 -10.64 10.51
CA GLY A 75 -21.12 -9.80 11.18
C GLY A 75 -20.94 -9.70 12.69
N ALA A 76 -19.83 -10.25 13.19
CA ALA A 76 -19.55 -10.29 14.63
C ALA A 76 -18.66 -9.14 15.08
N GLN A 77 -18.36 -8.23 14.18
CA GLN A 77 -17.45 -7.13 14.48
C GLN A 77 -18.06 -6.20 15.52
N THR A 78 -17.21 -5.74 16.42
CA THR A 78 -17.59 -4.70 17.36
C THR A 78 -16.70 -3.49 17.09
N CYS A 79 -17.19 -2.31 17.47
CA CYS A 79 -16.40 -1.11 17.33
C CYS A 79 -15.11 -1.22 18.15
N ALA A 80 -15.16 -1.90 19.29
CA ALA A 80 -13.99 -2.10 20.13
C ALA A 80 -12.89 -2.91 19.43
N GLU A 81 -13.29 -3.95 18.70
CA GLU A 81 -12.32 -4.76 17.94
C GLU A 81 -11.67 -3.94 16.83
N VAL A 82 -12.46 -3.17 16.10
CA VAL A 82 -11.94 -2.31 15.04
C VAL A 82 -11.01 -1.25 15.61
N MET A 83 -11.38 -0.66 16.75
CA MET A 83 -10.55 0.30 17.44
C MET A 83 -9.20 -0.28 17.84
N ALA A 84 -9.20 -1.48 18.42
CA ALA A 84 -7.97 -2.12 18.86
C ALA A 84 -7.02 -2.36 17.68
N ARG A 85 -7.55 -2.82 16.56
CA ARG A 85 -6.72 -3.03 15.37
C ARG A 85 -6.19 -1.71 14.81
N THR A 86 -7.02 -0.68 14.82
CA THR A 86 -6.62 0.64 14.34
C THR A 86 -5.55 1.26 15.22
N GLU A 87 -5.64 1.07 16.53
CA GLU A 87 -4.62 1.55 17.45
C GLU A 87 -3.25 0.91 17.18
N LEU A 88 -3.24 -0.40 16.96
CA LEU A 88 -2.00 -1.11 16.61
C LEU A 88 -1.42 -0.60 15.29
N HIS A 89 -2.27 -0.38 14.32
CA HIS A 89 -1.84 0.14 13.02
C HIS A 89 -1.29 1.56 13.17
N LEU A 90 -1.94 2.39 13.98
CA LEU A 90 -1.49 3.75 14.21
C LEU A 90 -0.10 3.77 14.89
N GLU A 91 0.12 2.88 15.84
CA GLU A 91 1.42 2.76 16.47
C GLU A 91 2.51 2.40 15.46
N ASP A 92 2.21 1.48 14.55
CA ASP A 92 3.13 1.08 13.51
C ASP A 92 3.44 2.24 12.56
N VAL A 93 2.43 2.99 12.16
CA VAL A 93 2.60 4.17 11.30
C VAL A 93 3.50 5.20 11.99
N ARG A 94 3.26 5.45 13.28
CA ARG A 94 4.07 6.41 14.04
C ARG A 94 5.53 5.98 14.13
N ARG A 95 5.79 4.68 14.28
CA ARG A 95 7.17 4.19 14.28
C ARG A 95 7.83 4.41 12.92
N ARG A 96 7.09 4.17 11.83
CA ARG A 96 7.61 4.40 10.48
C ARG A 96 7.90 5.87 10.23
N ILE A 97 7.06 6.75 10.73
CA ILE A 97 7.29 8.20 10.62
C ILE A 97 8.60 8.55 11.35
N ALA A 98 8.79 8.05 12.57
CA ALA A 98 10.00 8.31 13.31
C ALA A 98 11.25 7.79 12.59
N ASP A 99 11.16 6.60 12.01
CA ASP A 99 12.26 6.03 11.24
C ASP A 99 12.58 6.86 10.01
N LEU A 100 11.55 7.31 9.30
CA LEU A 100 11.73 8.17 8.13
C LEU A 100 12.35 9.51 8.51
N GLN A 101 11.97 10.06 9.66
CA GLN A 101 12.57 11.29 10.16
C GLN A 101 14.07 11.13 10.44
N LYS A 102 14.47 9.98 10.97
CA LYS A 102 15.89 9.69 11.20
C LYS A 102 16.65 9.60 9.88
N ILE A 103 16.07 8.95 8.89
CA ILE A 103 16.64 8.85 7.55
C ILE A 103 16.77 10.24 6.94
N GLU A 104 15.73 11.05 7.06
CA GLU A 104 15.73 12.42 6.54
C GLU A 104 16.86 13.24 7.14
N VAL A 105 17.03 13.18 8.45
CA VAL A 105 18.10 13.90 9.14
C VAL A 105 19.47 13.45 8.65
N THR A 106 19.66 12.13 8.51
CA THR A 106 20.92 11.58 8.04
C THR A 106 21.23 12.05 6.64
N LEU A 107 20.26 11.99 5.74
CA LEU A 107 20.44 12.42 4.35
C LEU A 107 20.72 13.92 4.25
N ALA A 108 19.95 14.72 4.99
CA ALA A 108 20.10 16.17 4.98
C ALA A 108 21.46 16.58 5.53
N THR A 109 21.90 15.97 6.63
CA THR A 109 23.20 16.25 7.22
C THR A 109 24.33 15.87 6.28
N THR A 110 24.23 14.70 5.64
CA THR A 110 25.25 14.23 4.71
C THR A 110 25.30 15.13 3.47
N LEU A 111 24.15 15.52 2.95
CA LEU A 111 24.06 16.39 1.79
C LEU A 111 24.66 17.79 2.09
N ALA A 112 24.44 18.31 3.30
CA ALA A 112 24.98 19.59 3.70
C ALA A 112 26.50 19.61 3.75
N ARG A 113 27.12 18.43 3.95
CA ARG A 113 28.58 18.30 3.96
C ARG A 113 29.16 18.10 2.58
N CYS A 114 28.32 17.86 1.58
CA CYS A 114 28.78 17.58 0.23
C CYS A 114 29.07 18.88 -0.51
N THR A 115 30.26 19.01 -1.10
CA THR A 115 30.63 20.21 -1.86
C THR A 115 30.36 20.08 -3.35
N GLY A 116 30.04 18.85 -3.79
CA GLY A 116 29.83 18.61 -5.22
C GLY A 116 31.11 18.45 -6.02
N ASP A 117 32.23 18.35 -5.34
CA ASP A 117 33.53 18.27 -6.03
C ASP A 117 33.92 16.83 -6.39
N ASP A 118 35.05 16.37 -5.91
CA ASP A 118 35.58 15.06 -6.29
C ASP A 118 34.80 13.94 -5.61
N VAL A 119 34.45 12.91 -6.38
CA VAL A 119 33.76 11.72 -5.87
C VAL A 119 34.57 11.01 -4.78
N ALA A 120 35.90 11.07 -4.87
CA ALA A 120 36.76 10.42 -3.87
C ALA A 120 36.60 10.99 -2.48
N GLU A 121 36.11 12.23 -2.38
CA GLU A 121 35.91 12.90 -1.10
C GLU A 121 34.43 13.16 -0.83
N CYS A 122 33.56 12.37 -1.43
CA CYS A 122 32.11 12.59 -1.31
C CYS A 122 31.59 12.10 0.05
N PRO A 123 31.10 13.01 0.93
CA PRO A 123 30.55 12.59 2.22
C PRO A 123 29.35 11.66 2.11
N ILE A 124 28.60 11.77 1.02
CA ILE A 124 27.44 10.90 0.81
C ILE A 124 27.87 9.45 0.63
N LEU A 125 28.85 9.21 -0.26
CA LEU A 125 29.36 7.88 -0.49
C LEU A 125 30.05 7.32 0.75
N GLU A 126 30.79 8.16 1.48
CA GLU A 126 31.42 7.76 2.71
C GLU A 126 30.37 7.34 3.75
N ALA A 127 29.31 8.13 3.90
CA ALA A 127 28.26 7.80 4.86
C ALA A 127 27.56 6.48 4.50
N LEU A 128 27.32 6.22 3.21
CA LEU A 128 26.69 4.98 2.79
C LEU A 128 27.57 3.76 3.00
N GLN A 129 28.89 3.94 2.96
CA GLN A 129 29.84 2.85 3.20
C GLN A 129 29.97 2.50 4.68
N PHE A 130 29.86 3.48 5.57
CA PHE A 130 30.18 3.30 6.97
C PHE A 130 28.97 3.34 7.93
N LEU A 131 27.78 3.70 7.43
CA LEU A 131 26.62 3.65 8.28
C LEU A 131 26.19 2.21 8.55
N PRO A 132 25.81 1.89 9.78
CA PRO A 132 25.34 0.54 10.08
C PRO A 132 24.06 0.25 9.31
N HIS A 133 23.95 -0.99 8.82
CA HIS A 133 22.76 -1.43 8.14
C HIS A 133 21.63 -1.59 9.16
N GLN A 134 20.54 -0.85 8.94
CA GLN A 134 19.35 -1.02 9.78
C GLN A 134 18.44 -1.98 9.03
N GLY A 135 18.63 -3.25 9.27
CA GLY A 135 17.84 -4.27 8.64
C GLY A 135 16.39 -4.23 9.10
N ASN A 136 15.52 -4.74 8.26
CA ASN A 136 14.11 -4.83 8.58
C ASN A 136 13.82 -5.89 9.62
#